data_8015638a8d8d0829b0c63c943e747c97
#
_entry.id   8015638a8d8d0829b0c63c943e747c97
#
_cell.length_a   1.000
_cell.length_b   1.000
_cell.length_c   1.000
_cell.angle_alpha   90.00
_cell.angle_beta   90.00
_cell.angle_gamma   90.00
#
_symmetry.space_group_name_H-M   'P 1'
#
loop_
_entity.id
_entity.type
_entity.pdbx_description
1 polymer ?
#
loop_
_entity_poly.entity_id
_entity_poly.type
_entity_poly.pdbx_seq_one_letter_code
_entity_poly.pdbx_strand_id
1 'polypeptide(L)'
;HKLITKKVIETIHLSEGRELLLRDTELKGFGIRISPSGTKTFFAEGNFNRSRQTKRRSLGRYPIVPLDTARAKARELLYQWYIGMDKEKQHMKTAQEAVNTFTLEETINRYFSSRSLKSEADYRQVTRRVFGDWFDRPVRSLTREDIEKRYCDRALKKGCKAQTNKAMRYLNAILNFASAETITGTHLLLSNPVQVLSDKRYDRSVKPKKTFIEASQLPG
;
A
#
# COMPACT_ATOMS: atom_id res chain seq x y z
N HIS A 1 17.79 -37.83 -1.19
CA HIS A 1 16.36 -38.13 -1.04
C HIS A 1 16.16 -39.16 0.05
N LYS A 2 15.24 -38.92 0.97
CA LYS A 2 14.90 -39.86 2.06
C LYS A 2 13.44 -39.62 2.46
N LEU A 3 12.74 -40.66 2.90
CA LEU A 3 11.42 -40.48 3.50
C LEU A 3 11.55 -39.61 4.77
N ILE A 4 10.88 -38.45 4.75
CA ILE A 4 10.89 -37.54 5.89
C ILE A 4 9.84 -38.00 6.88
N THR A 5 10.30 -38.52 8.03
CA THR A 5 9.46 -38.89 9.16
C THR A 5 9.83 -38.05 10.39
N LYS A 6 8.95 -37.98 11.38
CA LYS A 6 9.23 -37.30 12.65
C LYS A 6 10.55 -37.77 13.27
N LYS A 7 10.79 -39.07 13.30
CA LYS A 7 12.05 -39.66 13.80
C LYS A 7 13.26 -39.15 13.01
N VAL A 8 13.18 -39.12 11.68
CA VAL A 8 14.25 -38.58 10.83
C VAL A 8 14.53 -37.11 11.12
N ILE A 9 13.49 -36.28 11.28
CA ILE A 9 13.64 -34.87 11.61
C ILE A 9 14.33 -34.67 12.96
N GLU A 10 13.97 -35.47 13.97
CA GLU A 10 14.51 -35.34 15.32
C GLU A 10 15.96 -35.81 15.42
N THR A 11 16.31 -36.89 14.71
CA THR A 11 17.65 -37.49 14.75
C THR A 11 18.70 -36.83 13.85
N ILE A 12 18.29 -36.01 12.88
CA ILE A 12 19.23 -35.32 12.03
C ILE A 12 19.88 -34.17 12.80
N HIS A 13 21.19 -34.30 12.99
CA HIS A 13 22.08 -33.25 13.46
C HIS A 13 23.05 -32.89 12.34
N LEU A 14 23.39 -31.59 12.21
CA LEU A 14 24.42 -31.16 11.27
C LEU A 14 25.80 -31.43 11.88
N SER A 15 26.66 -32.05 11.11
CA SER A 15 28.09 -31.97 11.33
C SER A 15 28.61 -30.69 10.70
N GLU A 16 29.12 -29.79 11.54
CA GLU A 16 29.89 -28.59 11.25
C GLU A 16 29.45 -27.69 10.06
N GLY A 17 28.72 -26.60 10.38
CA GLY A 17 28.72 -25.36 9.61
C GLY A 17 28.05 -25.34 8.23
N ARG A 18 27.50 -26.47 7.75
CA ARG A 18 26.89 -26.55 6.42
C ARG A 18 25.37 -26.64 6.49
N GLU A 19 24.69 -26.02 5.54
CA GLU A 19 23.26 -26.18 5.34
C GLU A 19 22.93 -27.57 4.76
N LEU A 20 21.91 -28.25 5.29
CA LEU A 20 21.44 -29.52 4.75
C LEU A 20 20.04 -29.36 4.15
N LEU A 21 19.90 -29.79 2.92
CA LEU A 21 18.60 -29.89 2.21
C LEU A 21 18.24 -31.36 2.06
N LEU A 22 17.20 -31.80 2.79
CA LEU A 22 16.65 -33.14 2.65
C LEU A 22 15.35 -33.09 1.87
N ARG A 23 15.27 -33.81 0.75
CA ARG A 23 14.06 -33.90 -0.08
C ARG A 23 13.31 -35.19 0.24
N ASP A 24 11.98 -35.08 0.33
CA ASP A 24 11.09 -36.19 0.62
C ASP A 24 10.98 -37.15 -0.58
N THR A 25 10.90 -38.44 -0.28
CA THR A 25 10.64 -39.46 -1.31
C THR A 25 9.15 -39.71 -1.53
N GLU A 26 8.30 -39.41 -0.54
CA GLU A 26 6.84 -39.56 -0.64
C GLU A 26 6.18 -38.45 -1.44
N LEU A 27 6.58 -37.21 -1.19
CA LEU A 27 6.03 -36.04 -1.89
C LEU A 27 7.14 -35.32 -2.66
N LYS A 28 7.20 -35.57 -3.97
CA LYS A 28 8.15 -34.90 -4.85
C LYS A 28 7.95 -33.38 -4.78
N GLY A 29 9.03 -32.66 -4.50
CA GLY A 29 8.97 -31.19 -4.32
C GLY A 29 8.75 -30.74 -2.87
N PHE A 30 8.61 -31.65 -1.92
CA PHE A 30 8.63 -31.34 -0.49
C PHE A 30 9.99 -31.63 0.11
N GLY A 31 10.38 -30.86 1.12
CA GLY A 31 11.64 -31.08 1.81
C GLY A 31 11.76 -30.31 3.13
N ILE A 32 12.85 -30.57 3.82
CA ILE A 32 13.25 -29.84 5.01
C ILE A 32 14.67 -29.29 4.84
N ARG A 33 14.86 -28.05 5.21
CA ARG A 33 16.14 -27.35 5.27
C ARG A 33 16.56 -27.24 6.72
N ILE A 34 17.79 -27.61 7.00
CA ILE A 34 18.40 -27.47 8.31
C ILE A 34 19.55 -26.47 8.17
N SER A 35 19.42 -25.34 8.87
CA SER A 35 20.44 -24.29 8.88
C SER A 35 21.65 -24.70 9.76
N PRO A 36 22.81 -24.04 9.61
CA PRO A 36 23.96 -24.24 10.50
C PRO A 36 23.63 -24.05 12.00
N SER A 37 22.63 -23.17 12.29
CA SER A 37 22.12 -22.96 13.65
C SER A 37 21.18 -24.07 14.16
N GLY A 38 20.99 -25.16 13.40
CA GLY A 38 20.08 -26.25 13.75
C GLY A 38 18.59 -25.98 13.49
N THR A 39 18.24 -24.80 12.96
CA THR A 39 16.84 -24.47 12.65
C THR A 39 16.34 -25.33 11.50
N LYS A 40 15.24 -26.05 11.73
CA LYS A 40 14.61 -26.98 10.78
C LYS A 40 13.41 -26.31 10.14
N THR A 41 13.43 -26.10 8.82
CA THR A 41 12.37 -25.38 8.08
C THR A 41 11.88 -26.23 6.91
N PHE A 42 10.58 -26.48 6.86
CA PHE A 42 9.96 -27.16 5.72
C PHE A 42 9.88 -26.23 4.51
N PHE A 43 10.02 -26.80 3.31
CA PHE A 43 9.87 -26.09 2.06
C PHE A 43 9.13 -26.92 1.01
N ALA A 44 8.50 -26.25 0.07
CA ALA A 44 8.06 -26.80 -1.20
C ALA A 44 8.93 -26.21 -2.33
N GLU A 45 9.27 -27.05 -3.30
CA GLU A 45 10.08 -26.71 -4.47
C GLU A 45 9.45 -27.34 -5.72
N GLY A 46 9.16 -26.54 -6.73
CA GLY A 46 8.53 -27.02 -7.95
C GLY A 46 8.54 -26.00 -9.06
N ASN A 47 8.13 -26.42 -10.25
CA ASN A 47 8.06 -25.56 -11.42
C ASN A 47 6.68 -24.90 -11.49
N PHE A 48 6.68 -23.59 -11.74
CA PHE A 48 5.44 -22.84 -11.91
C PHE A 48 4.94 -22.94 -13.35
N ASN A 49 3.68 -23.34 -13.54
CA ASN A 49 3.04 -23.43 -14.86
C ASN A 49 3.89 -24.18 -15.89
N ARG A 50 4.46 -25.34 -15.49
CA ARG A 50 5.33 -26.18 -16.31
C ARG A 50 6.57 -25.45 -16.90
N SER A 51 6.91 -24.26 -16.35
CA SER A 51 8.09 -23.52 -16.77
C SER A 51 9.38 -24.22 -16.33
N ARG A 52 10.52 -23.87 -16.94
CA ARG A 52 11.85 -24.35 -16.51
C ARG A 52 12.33 -23.69 -15.21
N GLN A 53 11.66 -22.61 -14.77
CA GLN A 53 12.03 -21.91 -13.53
C GLN A 53 11.49 -22.64 -12.30
N THR A 54 12.38 -23.05 -11.43
CA THR A 54 12.05 -23.66 -10.15
C THR A 54 11.78 -22.60 -9.10
N LYS A 55 10.63 -22.68 -8.45
CA LYS A 55 10.29 -21.86 -7.27
C LYS A 55 10.47 -22.68 -6.02
N ARG A 56 10.94 -22.03 -4.94
CA ARG A 56 11.00 -22.61 -3.60
C ARG A 56 10.29 -21.68 -2.62
N ARG A 57 9.48 -22.28 -1.74
CA ARG A 57 8.77 -21.54 -0.69
C ARG A 57 8.90 -22.24 0.65
N SER A 58 9.15 -21.47 1.70
CA SER A 58 9.12 -21.94 3.09
C SER A 58 7.68 -22.20 3.52
N LEU A 59 7.45 -23.31 4.24
CA LEU A 59 6.15 -23.74 4.76
C LEU A 59 6.02 -23.58 6.27
N GLY A 60 7.12 -23.25 6.94
CA GLY A 60 7.20 -23.03 8.37
C GLY A 60 8.28 -23.86 9.06
N ARG A 61 8.53 -23.53 10.32
CA ARG A 61 9.58 -24.15 11.15
C ARG A 61 9.03 -25.33 11.92
N TYR A 62 9.81 -26.42 12.01
CA TYR A 62 9.59 -27.49 12.96
C TYR A 62 10.12 -27.08 14.34
N PRO A 63 9.45 -27.40 15.48
CA PRO A 63 8.19 -28.16 15.60
C PRO A 63 6.91 -27.32 15.53
N ILE A 64 6.99 -25.99 15.32
CA ILE A 64 5.81 -25.08 15.27
C ILE A 64 4.80 -25.57 14.24
N VAL A 65 5.30 -25.99 13.07
CA VAL A 65 4.46 -26.61 12.03
C VAL A 65 4.71 -28.12 12.07
N PRO A 66 3.68 -28.95 12.36
CA PRO A 66 3.77 -30.40 12.29
C PRO A 66 4.07 -30.90 10.87
N LEU A 67 4.72 -32.05 10.75
CA LEU A 67 5.10 -32.66 9.47
C LEU A 67 3.90 -32.85 8.53
N ASP A 68 2.80 -33.40 9.06
CA ASP A 68 1.59 -33.67 8.25
C ASP A 68 0.96 -32.40 7.74
N THR A 69 0.90 -31.35 8.56
CA THR A 69 0.44 -30.03 8.17
C THR A 69 1.35 -29.40 7.09
N ALA A 70 2.67 -29.54 7.24
CA ALA A 70 3.63 -29.05 6.26
C ALA A 70 3.48 -29.79 4.92
N ARG A 71 3.28 -31.12 4.96
CA ARG A 71 3.09 -31.95 3.77
C ARG A 71 1.76 -31.63 3.05
N ALA A 72 0.67 -31.40 3.80
CA ALA A 72 -0.60 -30.95 3.24
C ALA A 72 -0.48 -29.59 2.55
N LYS A 73 0.16 -28.60 3.20
CA LYS A 73 0.45 -27.29 2.60
C LYS A 73 1.32 -27.39 1.36
N ALA A 74 2.30 -28.32 1.36
CA ALA A 74 3.15 -28.55 0.19
C ALA A 74 2.35 -29.08 -1.00
N ARG A 75 1.45 -30.08 -0.79
CA ARG A 75 0.58 -30.62 -1.84
C ARG A 75 -0.29 -29.53 -2.48
N GLU A 76 -0.92 -28.72 -1.64
CA GLU A 76 -1.76 -27.62 -2.11
C GLU A 76 -0.95 -26.60 -2.93
N LEU A 77 0.21 -26.20 -2.44
CA LEU A 77 1.06 -25.22 -3.11
C LEU A 77 1.62 -25.74 -4.43
N LEU A 78 2.09 -27.01 -4.46
CA LEU A 78 2.59 -27.64 -5.67
C LEU A 78 1.49 -27.82 -6.73
N TYR A 79 0.26 -28.15 -6.30
CA TYR A 79 -0.90 -28.17 -7.20
C TYR A 79 -1.21 -26.79 -7.77
N GLN A 80 -1.23 -25.74 -6.94
CA GLN A 80 -1.43 -24.37 -7.40
C GLN A 80 -0.37 -23.93 -8.42
N TRP A 81 0.88 -24.28 -8.20
CA TRP A 81 1.95 -23.99 -9.15
C TRP A 81 1.77 -24.78 -10.46
N TYR A 82 1.34 -26.03 -10.37
CA TYR A 82 1.08 -26.86 -11.56
C TYR A 82 -0.01 -26.26 -12.46
N ILE A 83 -1.10 -25.77 -11.89
CA ILE A 83 -2.20 -25.13 -12.65
C ILE A 83 -1.97 -23.64 -12.94
N GLY A 84 -0.80 -23.09 -12.61
CA GLY A 84 -0.48 -21.68 -12.85
C GLY A 84 -1.14 -20.68 -11.91
N MET A 85 -1.76 -21.13 -10.83
CA MET A 85 -2.34 -20.27 -9.79
C MET A 85 -1.25 -19.84 -8.79
N ASP A 86 -1.01 -18.53 -8.68
CA ASP A 86 -0.18 -17.94 -7.65
C ASP A 86 -1.04 -17.02 -6.79
N LYS A 87 -1.57 -17.54 -5.69
CA LYS A 87 -2.48 -16.79 -4.79
C LYS A 87 -1.87 -15.47 -4.31
N GLU A 88 -0.56 -15.43 -4.07
CA GLU A 88 0.09 -14.17 -3.67
C GLU A 88 0.10 -13.15 -4.81
N LYS A 89 0.39 -13.59 -6.04
CA LYS A 89 0.31 -12.68 -7.20
C LYS A 89 -1.12 -12.21 -7.42
N GLN A 90 -2.11 -13.08 -7.24
CA GLN A 90 -3.52 -12.68 -7.31
C GLN A 90 -3.88 -11.69 -6.21
N HIS A 91 -3.51 -11.95 -4.95
CA HIS A 91 -3.74 -11.01 -3.84
C HIS A 91 -3.04 -9.66 -4.08
N MET A 92 -1.78 -9.68 -4.52
CA MET A 92 -1.07 -8.45 -4.87
C MET A 92 -1.73 -7.70 -6.04
N LYS A 93 -2.20 -8.41 -7.05
CA LYS A 93 -2.91 -7.82 -8.19
C LYS A 93 -4.23 -7.20 -7.76
N THR A 94 -5.04 -7.92 -7.00
CA THR A 94 -6.32 -7.42 -6.46
C THR A 94 -6.10 -6.23 -5.53
N ALA A 95 -5.09 -6.28 -4.65
CA ALA A 95 -4.72 -5.16 -3.79
C ALA A 95 -4.28 -3.93 -4.61
N GLN A 96 -3.47 -4.15 -5.63
CA GLN A 96 -3.01 -3.09 -6.53
C GLN A 96 -4.17 -2.48 -7.32
N GLU A 97 -5.10 -3.30 -7.81
CA GLU A 97 -6.31 -2.84 -8.49
C GLU A 97 -7.20 -2.02 -7.55
N ALA A 98 -7.45 -2.49 -6.33
CA ALA A 98 -8.21 -1.77 -5.32
C ALA A 98 -7.61 -0.39 -5.01
N VAL A 99 -6.28 -0.31 -4.86
CA VAL A 99 -5.59 0.97 -4.63
C VAL A 99 -5.62 1.87 -5.87
N ASN A 100 -5.53 1.30 -7.07
CA ASN A 100 -5.55 2.08 -8.31
C ASN A 100 -6.93 2.66 -8.63
N THR A 101 -8.01 2.04 -8.15
CA THR A 101 -9.39 2.53 -8.35
C THR A 101 -9.87 3.45 -7.21
N PHE A 102 -9.12 3.53 -6.09
CA PHE A 102 -9.52 4.31 -4.92
C PHE A 102 -9.59 5.80 -5.24
N THR A 103 -10.80 6.38 -5.14
CA THR A 103 -11.08 7.73 -5.59
C THR A 103 -10.65 8.81 -4.58
N LEU A 104 -10.61 10.07 -5.05
CA LEU A 104 -10.37 11.21 -4.15
C LEU A 104 -11.50 11.36 -3.13
N GLU A 105 -12.76 11.11 -3.50
CA GLU A 105 -13.90 11.18 -2.57
C GLU A 105 -13.80 10.12 -1.47
N GLU A 106 -13.46 8.88 -1.83
CA GLU A 106 -13.21 7.81 -0.85
C GLU A 106 -12.04 8.16 0.09
N THR A 107 -10.99 8.78 -0.45
CA THR A 107 -9.85 9.25 0.35
C THR A 107 -10.28 10.32 1.36
N ILE A 108 -11.10 11.29 0.94
CA ILE A 108 -11.67 12.33 1.81
C ILE A 108 -12.53 11.69 2.91
N ASN A 109 -13.39 10.75 2.55
CA ASN A 109 -14.26 10.06 3.51
C ASN A 109 -13.43 9.29 4.54
N ARG A 110 -12.40 8.57 4.11
CA ARG A 110 -11.50 7.83 4.99
C ARG A 110 -10.69 8.75 5.90
N TYR A 111 -10.25 9.90 5.40
CA TYR A 111 -9.56 10.92 6.19
C TYR A 111 -10.42 11.40 7.36
N PHE A 112 -11.71 11.67 7.13
CA PHE A 112 -12.62 12.14 8.18
C PHE A 112 -13.13 11.01 9.09
N SER A 113 -13.27 9.79 8.59
CA SER A 113 -13.61 8.64 9.43
C SER A 113 -12.54 8.31 10.47
N SER A 114 -11.29 8.65 10.18
CA SER A 114 -10.16 8.43 11.10
C SER A 114 -9.92 9.60 12.06
N ARG A 115 -10.65 10.72 11.93
CA ARG A 115 -10.41 11.97 12.66
C ARG A 115 -11.70 12.72 12.95
N SER A 116 -11.87 13.20 14.17
CA SER A 116 -12.96 14.11 14.53
C SER A 116 -12.48 15.56 14.40
N LEU A 117 -12.83 16.24 13.33
CA LEU A 117 -12.45 17.63 13.08
C LEU A 117 -13.68 18.55 13.12
N LYS A 118 -13.69 19.56 13.97
CA LYS A 118 -14.76 20.58 14.02
C LYS A 118 -14.97 21.31 12.69
N SER A 119 -13.95 21.36 11.84
CA SER A 119 -13.96 22.03 10.53
C SER A 119 -14.27 21.13 9.35
N GLU A 120 -14.75 19.88 9.56
CA GLU A 120 -15.03 18.93 8.49
C GLU A 120 -15.95 19.48 7.40
N ALA A 121 -17.05 20.15 7.78
CA ALA A 121 -18.00 20.74 6.86
C ALA A 121 -17.34 21.77 5.93
N ASP A 122 -16.49 22.62 6.48
CA ASP A 122 -15.73 23.61 5.69
C ASP A 122 -14.71 22.96 4.76
N TYR A 123 -14.00 21.91 5.22
CA TYR A 123 -13.10 21.13 4.37
C TYR A 123 -13.84 20.52 3.17
N ARG A 124 -14.97 19.86 3.42
CA ARG A 124 -15.78 19.23 2.37
C ARG A 124 -16.32 20.25 1.39
N GLN A 125 -16.83 21.38 1.89
CA GLN A 125 -17.37 22.45 1.05
C GLN A 125 -16.27 23.06 0.17
N VAL A 126 -15.12 23.41 0.75
CA VAL A 126 -14.02 24.06 0.02
C VAL A 126 -13.38 23.11 -0.99
N THR A 127 -13.15 21.85 -0.61
CA THR A 127 -12.59 20.85 -1.53
C THR A 127 -13.53 20.54 -2.67
N ARG A 128 -14.84 20.38 -2.41
CA ARG A 128 -15.84 20.16 -3.47
C ARG A 128 -15.93 21.34 -4.45
N ARG A 129 -15.87 22.56 -3.95
CA ARG A 129 -15.89 23.77 -4.81
C ARG A 129 -14.68 23.87 -5.74
N VAL A 130 -13.53 23.43 -5.32
CA VAL A 130 -12.27 23.59 -6.07
C VAL A 130 -11.88 22.35 -6.86
N PHE A 131 -12.20 21.17 -6.36
CA PHE A 131 -11.77 19.87 -6.90
C PHE A 131 -12.93 18.90 -7.14
N GLY A 132 -14.19 19.38 -7.20
CA GLY A 132 -15.36 18.51 -7.35
C GLY A 132 -15.30 17.62 -8.59
N ASP A 133 -14.72 18.12 -9.68
CA ASP A 133 -14.48 17.38 -10.92
C ASP A 133 -13.37 16.31 -10.80
N TRP A 134 -12.69 16.24 -9.67
CA TRP A 134 -11.68 15.20 -9.38
C TRP A 134 -12.17 14.14 -8.41
N PHE A 135 -13.35 14.30 -7.84
CA PHE A 135 -13.84 13.42 -6.78
C PHE A 135 -13.92 11.95 -7.22
N ASP A 136 -14.36 11.70 -8.44
CA ASP A 136 -14.45 10.35 -9.01
C ASP A 136 -13.14 9.85 -9.62
N ARG A 137 -12.10 10.69 -9.65
CA ARG A 137 -10.80 10.30 -10.16
C ARG A 137 -10.05 9.45 -9.12
N PRO A 138 -9.36 8.37 -9.55
CA PRO A 138 -8.43 7.67 -8.68
C PRO A 138 -7.40 8.62 -8.09
N VAL A 139 -7.20 8.56 -6.77
CA VAL A 139 -6.26 9.48 -6.09
C VAL A 139 -4.84 9.38 -6.63
N ARG A 140 -4.43 8.21 -7.09
CA ARG A 140 -3.14 7.96 -7.75
C ARG A 140 -2.99 8.62 -9.12
N SER A 141 -4.09 8.96 -9.77
CA SER A 141 -4.06 9.63 -11.08
C SER A 141 -3.84 11.13 -10.99
N LEU A 142 -3.84 11.68 -9.78
CA LEU A 142 -3.60 13.11 -9.57
C LEU A 142 -2.10 13.40 -9.71
N THR A 143 -1.77 14.18 -10.73
CA THR A 143 -0.38 14.52 -11.06
C THR A 143 0.03 15.89 -10.52
N ARG A 144 1.33 16.14 -10.50
CA ARG A 144 1.88 17.46 -10.15
C ARG A 144 1.41 18.55 -11.13
N GLU A 145 1.29 18.21 -12.41
CA GLU A 145 0.78 19.08 -13.48
C GLU A 145 -0.69 19.44 -13.25
N ASP A 146 -1.52 18.50 -12.82
CA ASP A 146 -2.92 18.76 -12.46
C ASP A 146 -3.01 19.83 -11.35
N ILE A 147 -2.20 19.67 -10.30
CA ILE A 147 -2.15 20.62 -9.18
C ILE A 147 -1.71 22.01 -9.64
N GLU A 148 -0.63 22.09 -10.41
CA GLU A 148 -0.12 23.37 -10.93
C GLU A 148 -1.16 24.06 -11.81
N LYS A 149 -1.71 23.33 -12.78
CA LYS A 149 -2.74 23.86 -13.68
C LYS A 149 -3.93 24.39 -12.89
N ARG A 150 -4.44 23.63 -11.94
CA ARG A 150 -5.56 24.04 -11.08
C ARG A 150 -5.22 25.28 -10.25
N TYR A 151 -4.02 25.35 -9.70
CA TYR A 151 -3.55 26.50 -8.95
C TYR A 151 -3.45 27.74 -9.83
N CYS A 152 -2.77 27.64 -10.97
CA CYS A 152 -2.61 28.76 -11.91
C CYS A 152 -3.94 29.28 -12.43
N ASP A 153 -4.84 28.39 -12.86
CA ASP A 153 -6.13 28.78 -13.43
C ASP A 153 -7.02 29.50 -12.39
N ARG A 154 -7.01 29.08 -11.15
CA ARG A 154 -7.88 29.66 -10.11
C ARG A 154 -7.23 30.82 -9.36
N ALA A 155 -5.97 30.69 -8.95
CA ALA A 155 -5.30 31.67 -8.12
C ALA A 155 -4.78 32.85 -8.93
N LEU A 156 -4.22 32.59 -10.12
CA LEU A 156 -3.57 33.61 -10.94
C LEU A 156 -4.52 34.21 -11.98
N LYS A 157 -5.18 33.37 -12.80
CA LYS A 157 -6.07 33.86 -13.86
C LYS A 157 -7.41 34.37 -13.34
N LYS A 158 -8.04 33.65 -12.38
CA LYS A 158 -9.36 34.03 -11.84
C LYS A 158 -9.29 34.88 -10.57
N GLY A 159 -8.11 35.22 -10.07
CA GLY A 159 -7.94 36.07 -8.89
C GLY A 159 -8.41 35.45 -7.55
N CYS A 160 -8.81 34.19 -7.54
CA CYS A 160 -9.33 33.50 -6.34
C CYS A 160 -8.23 32.94 -5.44
N LYS A 161 -7.11 33.69 -5.26
CA LYS A 161 -5.89 33.21 -4.60
C LYS A 161 -6.13 32.71 -3.17
N ALA A 162 -6.84 33.48 -2.34
CA ALA A 162 -7.09 33.12 -0.95
C ALA A 162 -7.87 31.78 -0.82
N GLN A 163 -8.93 31.63 -1.60
CA GLN A 163 -9.76 30.42 -1.60
C GLN A 163 -8.98 29.21 -2.14
N THR A 164 -8.22 29.43 -3.21
CA THR A 164 -7.40 28.37 -3.80
C THR A 164 -6.30 27.91 -2.84
N ASN A 165 -5.64 28.85 -2.15
CA ASN A 165 -4.66 28.52 -1.10
C ASN A 165 -5.27 27.69 0.04
N LYS A 166 -6.50 28.04 0.47
CA LYS A 166 -7.22 27.29 1.50
C LYS A 166 -7.51 25.87 1.03
N ALA A 167 -8.02 25.73 -0.21
CA ALA A 167 -8.32 24.44 -0.79
C ALA A 167 -7.06 23.57 -0.97
N MET A 168 -5.93 24.15 -1.41
CA MET A 168 -4.67 23.43 -1.56
C MET A 168 -4.10 22.96 -0.21
N ARG A 169 -4.27 23.74 0.87
CA ARG A 169 -3.89 23.28 2.23
C ARG A 169 -4.72 22.07 2.66
N TYR A 170 -6.02 22.10 2.38
CA TYR A 170 -6.92 21.00 2.71
C TYR A 170 -6.59 19.74 1.90
N LEU A 171 -6.41 19.90 0.60
CA LEU A 171 -5.99 18.79 -0.27
C LEU A 171 -4.63 18.23 0.16
N ASN A 172 -3.68 19.09 0.53
CA ASN A 172 -2.37 18.66 1.03
C ASN A 172 -2.47 17.79 2.29
N ALA A 173 -3.32 18.17 3.25
CA ALA A 173 -3.54 17.38 4.47
C ALA A 173 -4.16 16.01 4.16
N ILE A 174 -5.15 15.96 3.26
CA ILE A 174 -5.81 14.72 2.82
C ILE A 174 -4.82 13.81 2.09
N LEU A 175 -4.02 14.35 1.17
CA LEU A 175 -3.06 13.55 0.39
C LEU A 175 -1.83 13.12 1.21
N ASN A 176 -1.43 13.89 2.23
CA ASN A 176 -0.43 13.43 3.21
C ASN A 176 -0.95 12.22 4.01
N PHE A 177 -2.21 12.26 4.42
CA PHE A 177 -2.85 11.10 5.05
C PHE A 177 -2.86 9.90 4.08
N ALA A 178 -3.25 10.10 2.82
CA ALA A 178 -3.25 9.05 1.80
C ALA A 178 -1.86 8.43 1.56
N SER A 179 -0.78 9.22 1.69
CA SER A 179 0.59 8.71 1.56
C SER A 179 1.02 7.83 2.74
N ALA A 180 0.45 8.05 3.92
CA ALA A 180 0.69 7.23 5.11
C ALA A 180 -0.22 6.00 5.18
N GLU A 181 -1.37 6.03 4.48
CA GLU A 181 -2.39 4.99 4.53
C GLU A 181 -2.06 3.83 3.59
N THR A 182 -2.42 2.62 4.03
CA THR A 182 -2.24 1.40 3.24
C THR A 182 -3.56 0.65 3.08
N ILE A 183 -3.76 0.07 1.90
CA ILE A 183 -4.86 -0.87 1.63
C ILE A 183 -4.20 -2.21 1.29
N THR A 184 -4.51 -3.25 2.07
CA THR A 184 -3.94 -4.60 1.91
C THR A 184 -2.39 -4.60 1.80
N GLY A 185 -1.72 -3.74 2.59
CA GLY A 185 -0.25 -3.63 2.60
C GLY A 185 0.36 -2.78 1.47
N THR A 186 -0.47 -2.18 0.60
CA THR A 186 -0.01 -1.28 -0.47
C THR A 186 -0.36 0.16 -0.12
N HIS A 187 0.61 1.07 -0.22
CA HIS A 187 0.36 2.50 0.02
C HIS A 187 -0.69 3.05 -0.93
N LEU A 188 -1.64 3.82 -0.38
CA LEU A 188 -2.71 4.44 -1.17
C LEU A 188 -2.16 5.49 -2.13
N LEU A 189 -1.14 6.24 -1.72
CA LEU A 189 -0.43 7.21 -2.54
C LEU A 189 1.08 7.13 -2.26
N LEU A 190 1.92 7.14 -3.29
CA LEU A 190 3.39 7.06 -3.11
C LEU A 190 4.02 8.39 -2.70
N SER A 191 3.49 9.49 -3.22
CA SER A 191 3.97 10.84 -2.92
C SER A 191 2.85 11.86 -3.11
N ASN A 192 2.88 12.92 -2.32
CA ASN A 192 1.85 13.97 -2.39
C ASN A 192 2.15 14.96 -3.54
N PRO A 193 1.33 15.00 -4.60
CA PRO A 193 1.56 15.90 -5.74
C PRO A 193 1.44 17.40 -5.40
N VAL A 194 0.73 17.78 -4.31
CA VAL A 194 0.60 19.17 -3.87
C VAL A 194 1.95 19.80 -3.48
N GLN A 195 2.93 18.98 -3.15
CA GLN A 195 4.28 19.45 -2.84
C GLN A 195 4.91 20.27 -3.97
N VAL A 196 4.49 20.09 -5.22
CA VAL A 196 4.96 20.90 -6.37
C VAL A 196 4.87 22.39 -6.12
N LEU A 197 3.84 22.85 -5.40
CA LEU A 197 3.66 24.28 -5.11
C LEU A 197 4.73 24.84 -4.16
N SER A 198 5.26 24.00 -3.29
CA SER A 198 6.38 24.34 -2.40
C SER A 198 7.72 24.20 -3.12
N ASP A 199 7.91 23.13 -3.87
CA ASP A 199 9.15 22.83 -4.60
C ASP A 199 9.46 23.92 -5.65
N LYS A 200 8.43 24.40 -6.36
CA LYS A 200 8.54 25.48 -7.33
C LYS A 200 8.36 26.88 -6.73
N ARG A 201 8.28 27.00 -5.40
CA ARG A 201 8.20 28.27 -4.65
C ARG A 201 7.09 29.20 -5.14
N TYR A 202 5.89 28.66 -5.45
CA TYR A 202 4.76 29.49 -5.82
C TYR A 202 4.46 30.54 -4.75
N ASP A 203 4.34 31.82 -5.13
CA ASP A 203 3.91 32.88 -4.20
C ASP A 203 2.46 32.69 -3.81
N ARG A 204 2.25 32.30 -2.54
CA ARG A 204 0.94 32.06 -1.93
C ARG A 204 0.51 33.21 -1.01
N SER A 205 1.26 34.31 -0.97
CA SER A 205 0.91 35.48 -0.16
C SER A 205 -0.43 36.09 -0.57
N VAL A 206 -1.23 36.48 0.37
CA VAL A 206 -2.51 37.18 0.14
C VAL A 206 -2.47 38.47 0.93
N LYS A 207 -2.67 39.59 0.25
CA LYS A 207 -2.77 40.90 0.90
C LYS A 207 -4.00 40.90 1.83
N PRO A 208 -3.92 41.38 3.06
CA PRO A 208 -5.07 41.53 3.93
C PRO A 208 -6.08 42.48 3.33
N LYS A 209 -7.36 42.18 3.47
CA LYS A 209 -8.41 43.12 3.10
C LYS A 209 -8.32 44.33 4.03
N LYS A 210 -8.20 45.53 3.46
CA LYS A 210 -8.33 46.78 4.19
C LYS A 210 -9.82 47.13 4.30
N THR A 211 -10.54 46.48 5.16
CA THR A 211 -11.91 46.84 5.54
C THR A 211 -11.80 47.63 6.83
N PHE A 212 -12.06 48.93 6.74
CA PHE A 212 -12.28 49.80 7.90
C PHE A 212 -13.78 49.88 8.13
N ILE A 213 -14.22 49.67 9.36
CA ILE A 213 -15.56 50.05 9.82
C ILE A 213 -15.45 51.55 10.12
N GLU A 214 -16.13 52.38 9.36
CA GLU A 214 -16.22 53.81 9.69
C GLU A 214 -17.02 53.99 10.99
N ALA A 215 -16.64 54.98 11.80
CA ALA A 215 -17.30 55.23 13.09
C ALA A 215 -18.82 55.44 12.94
N SER A 216 -19.28 55.93 11.78
CA SER A 216 -20.69 56.09 11.36
C SER A 216 -21.45 54.75 11.21
N GLN A 217 -20.75 53.61 11.15
CA GLN A 217 -21.35 52.28 10.97
C GLN A 217 -21.44 51.49 12.27
N LEU A 218 -21.03 52.07 13.39
CA LEU A 218 -21.18 51.48 14.70
C LEU A 218 -22.58 51.78 15.22
N PRO A 219 -23.37 50.78 15.65
CA PRO A 219 -24.63 51.05 16.34
C PRO A 219 -24.31 51.80 17.64
N GLY A 220 -24.99 52.95 17.85
CA GLY A 220 -24.92 53.74 19.08
C GLY A 220 -25.46 53.02 20.29
#